data_b1f2318978153f2c544f7fd04b07ea38
#
_entry.id   b1f2318978153f2c544f7fd04b07ea38
#
_cell.length_a   1.000
_cell.length_b   1.000
_cell.length_c   1.000
_cell.angle_alpha   90.00
_cell.angle_beta   90.00
_cell.angle_gamma   90.00
#
_symmetry.space_group_name_H-M   'P 1'
#
loop_
_entity.id
_entity.type
_entity.pdbx_description
1 polymer ?
#
loop_
_entity_poly.entity_id
_entity_poly.type
_entity_poly.pdbx_seq_one_letter_code
_entity_poly.pdbx_strand_id
1 'polypeptide(L)'
;EHKAMYGDAWRGEWECLFVGDDGTPLNPSTINEWLDKLTERNGLPHVTVHSLRHLCATLLIRTHADPKTVQTILRHANVSTTLNIYAKVFDSTQMEAIGRVQASLENMLKESCSSSAQV
;
A
#
# COMPACT_ATOMS: atom_id res chain seq x y z
N GLU A 1 15.59 10.49 -24.19
CA GLU A 1 16.98 10.88 -23.83
C GLU A 1 17.93 9.68 -23.91
N HIS A 2 17.66 8.54 -23.22
CA HIS A 2 18.54 7.36 -23.23
C HIS A 2 18.85 6.83 -24.63
N LYS A 3 17.84 6.69 -25.50
CA LYS A 3 18.01 6.24 -26.88
C LYS A 3 19.00 7.12 -27.68
N ALA A 4 19.01 8.42 -27.40
CA ALA A 4 19.93 9.36 -28.07
C ALA A 4 21.36 9.25 -27.52
N MET A 5 21.54 8.82 -26.25
CA MET A 5 22.88 8.62 -25.68
C MET A 5 23.53 7.30 -26.11
N TYR A 6 22.75 6.26 -26.31
CA TYR A 6 23.27 4.92 -26.63
C TYR A 6 23.37 4.64 -28.16
N GLY A 7 22.73 5.45 -28.99
CA GLY A 7 22.84 5.34 -30.47
C GLY A 7 22.60 3.90 -30.95
N ASP A 8 23.59 3.34 -31.69
CA ASP A 8 23.52 1.98 -32.26
C ASP A 8 23.58 0.86 -31.21
N ALA A 9 23.99 1.15 -29.99
CA ALA A 9 23.96 0.17 -28.85
C ALA A 9 22.55 0.00 -28.26
N TRP A 10 21.59 0.83 -28.64
CA TRP A 10 20.22 0.74 -28.18
C TRP A 10 19.52 -0.47 -28.81
N ARG A 11 19.10 -1.43 -27.94
CA ARG A 11 18.42 -2.67 -28.34
C ARG A 11 16.91 -2.66 -28.10
N GLY A 12 16.34 -1.54 -27.63
CA GLY A 12 14.92 -1.43 -27.34
C GLY A 12 14.08 -1.45 -28.62
N GLU A 13 13.43 -2.56 -28.90
CA GLU A 13 12.45 -2.73 -29.99
C GLU A 13 11.02 -2.36 -29.55
N TRP A 14 10.79 -2.21 -28.25
CA TRP A 14 9.48 -2.03 -27.66
C TRP A 14 9.40 -0.71 -26.87
N GLU A 15 8.22 -0.12 -26.85
CA GLU A 15 7.93 1.02 -25.97
C GLU A 15 7.71 0.52 -24.52
N CYS A 16 8.78 0.07 -23.88
CA CYS A 16 8.78 -0.31 -22.48
C CYS A 16 9.05 0.90 -21.60
N LEU A 17 8.28 1.04 -20.51
CA LEU A 17 8.45 2.11 -19.54
C LEU A 17 9.74 1.92 -18.70
N PHE A 18 10.08 0.66 -18.41
CA PHE A 18 11.25 0.27 -17.62
C PHE A 18 12.20 -0.54 -18.47
N VAL A 19 13.34 0.05 -18.78
CA VAL A 19 14.38 -0.55 -19.60
C VAL A 19 15.75 -0.40 -18.93
N GLY A 20 16.64 -1.33 -19.22
CA GLY A 20 18.05 -1.23 -18.87
C GLY A 20 18.77 -0.15 -19.68
N ASP A 21 20.05 0.05 -19.40
CA ASP A 21 20.86 1.06 -20.06
C ASP A 21 20.98 0.83 -21.58
N ASP A 22 20.90 -0.42 -22.02
CA ASP A 22 20.93 -0.84 -23.44
C ASP A 22 19.54 -0.86 -24.11
N GLY A 23 18.49 -0.47 -23.40
CA GLY A 23 17.11 -0.46 -23.91
C GLY A 23 16.39 -1.80 -23.83
N THR A 24 17.01 -2.84 -23.30
CA THR A 24 16.32 -4.13 -23.06
C THR A 24 15.31 -3.99 -21.92
N PRO A 25 14.13 -4.66 -22.02
CA PRO A 25 13.17 -4.66 -20.92
C PRO A 25 13.78 -5.18 -19.61
N LEU A 26 13.55 -4.47 -18.50
CA LEU A 26 13.99 -4.94 -17.20
C LEU A 26 13.26 -6.23 -16.82
N ASN A 27 14.01 -7.20 -16.29
CA ASN A 27 13.41 -8.39 -15.71
C ASN A 27 12.55 -7.98 -14.49
N PRO A 28 11.29 -8.46 -14.37
CA PRO A 28 10.44 -8.17 -13.21
C PRO A 28 11.09 -8.50 -11.85
N SER A 29 11.98 -9.49 -11.78
CA SER A 29 12.71 -9.84 -10.55
C SER A 29 13.71 -8.76 -10.13
N THR A 30 14.30 -8.04 -11.08
CA THR A 30 15.35 -7.03 -10.82
C THR A 30 14.89 -5.97 -9.84
N ILE A 31 13.63 -5.53 -9.93
CA ILE A 31 13.06 -4.53 -9.03
C ILE A 31 12.93 -5.08 -7.61
N ASN A 32 12.49 -6.33 -7.45
CA ASN A 32 12.40 -6.98 -6.13
C ASN A 32 13.79 -7.18 -5.52
N GLU A 33 14.77 -7.64 -6.29
CA GLU A 33 16.17 -7.79 -5.84
C GLU A 33 16.78 -6.45 -5.39
N TRP A 34 16.44 -5.37 -6.09
CA TRP A 34 16.86 -4.04 -5.69
C TRP A 34 16.18 -3.57 -4.39
N LEU A 35 14.87 -3.84 -4.24
CA LEU A 35 14.15 -3.56 -3.00
C LEU A 35 14.70 -4.37 -1.83
N ASP A 36 15.03 -5.64 -2.02
CA ASP A 36 15.63 -6.49 -0.99
C ASP A 36 16.95 -5.91 -0.49
N LYS A 37 17.85 -5.56 -1.41
CA LYS A 37 19.12 -4.93 -1.07
C LYS A 37 18.94 -3.57 -0.36
N LEU A 38 17.93 -2.80 -0.75
CA LEU A 38 17.62 -1.52 -0.13
C LEU A 38 17.10 -1.69 1.30
N THR A 39 16.17 -2.63 1.51
CA THR A 39 15.60 -2.90 2.84
C THR A 39 16.63 -3.52 3.78
N GLU A 40 17.43 -4.46 3.33
CA GLU A 40 18.53 -5.04 4.10
C GLU A 40 19.55 -4.00 4.57
N ARG A 41 20.00 -3.13 3.65
CA ARG A 41 20.99 -2.07 3.97
C ARG A 41 20.49 -1.07 5.01
N ASN A 42 19.18 -0.86 5.08
CA ASN A 42 18.56 0.11 5.98
C ASN A 42 17.90 -0.54 7.21
N GLY A 43 18.03 -1.85 7.40
CA GLY A 43 17.41 -2.56 8.52
C GLY A 43 15.88 -2.51 8.49
N LEU A 44 15.28 -2.39 7.31
CA LEU A 44 13.83 -2.32 7.12
C LEU A 44 13.25 -3.73 6.91
N PRO A 45 11.96 -3.93 7.21
CA PRO A 45 11.28 -5.18 6.87
C PRO A 45 11.33 -5.47 5.37
N HIS A 46 11.33 -6.75 5.01
CA HIS A 46 11.25 -7.18 3.61
C HIS A 46 10.01 -6.62 2.91
N VAL A 47 10.20 -5.97 1.78
CA VAL A 47 9.15 -5.30 0.99
C VAL A 47 9.27 -5.71 -0.47
N THR A 48 8.16 -6.11 -1.08
CA THR A 48 8.06 -6.43 -2.51
C THR A 48 7.25 -5.38 -3.26
N VAL A 49 7.38 -5.33 -4.58
CA VAL A 49 6.52 -4.49 -5.43
C VAL A 49 5.04 -4.79 -5.19
N HIS A 50 4.70 -6.06 -4.93
CA HIS A 50 3.32 -6.46 -4.64
C HIS A 50 2.82 -5.90 -3.30
N SER A 51 3.65 -5.92 -2.25
CA SER A 51 3.30 -5.31 -0.96
C SER A 51 3.16 -3.79 -1.04
N LEU A 52 3.98 -3.11 -1.85
CA LEU A 52 3.80 -1.68 -2.13
C LEU A 52 2.48 -1.39 -2.86
N ARG A 53 2.09 -2.23 -3.81
CA ARG A 53 0.78 -2.13 -4.47
C ARG A 53 -0.36 -2.31 -3.47
N HIS A 54 -0.26 -3.27 -2.56
CA HIS A 54 -1.23 -3.48 -1.47
C HIS A 54 -1.32 -2.27 -0.55
N LEU A 55 -0.18 -1.69 -0.19
CA LEU A 55 -0.14 -0.46 0.62
C LEU A 55 -0.85 0.69 -0.11
N CYS A 56 -0.57 0.90 -1.38
CA CYS A 56 -1.22 1.92 -2.20
C CYS A 56 -2.75 1.71 -2.23
N ALA A 57 -3.23 0.47 -2.44
CA ALA A 57 -4.64 0.14 -2.36
C ALA A 57 -5.26 0.51 -1.01
N THR A 58 -4.60 0.14 0.08
CA THR A 58 -5.05 0.43 1.45
C THR A 58 -5.14 1.93 1.71
N LEU A 59 -4.15 2.71 1.27
CA LEU A 59 -4.16 4.16 1.41
C LEU A 59 -5.31 4.81 0.62
N LEU A 60 -5.53 4.39 -0.63
CA LEU A 60 -6.65 4.88 -1.46
C LEU A 60 -7.99 4.57 -0.80
N ILE A 61 -8.17 3.38 -0.24
CA ILE A 61 -9.40 2.99 0.46
C ILE A 61 -9.60 3.84 1.72
N ARG A 62 -8.54 4.10 2.48
CA ARG A 62 -8.61 4.96 3.68
C ARG A 62 -8.98 6.42 3.36
N THR A 63 -8.71 6.90 2.15
CA THR A 63 -9.18 8.19 1.66
C THR A 63 -10.61 8.16 1.11
N HIS A 64 -11.35 7.07 1.35
CA HIS A 64 -12.72 6.84 0.87
C HIS A 64 -12.85 6.82 -0.66
N ALA A 65 -11.77 6.49 -1.39
CA ALA A 65 -11.86 6.26 -2.82
C ALA A 65 -12.79 5.05 -3.09
N ASP A 66 -13.65 5.14 -4.08
CA ASP A 66 -14.57 4.05 -4.42
C ASP A 66 -13.83 2.84 -5.03
N PRO A 67 -14.37 1.62 -4.90
CA PRO A 67 -13.72 0.40 -5.36
C PRO A 67 -13.37 0.40 -6.85
N LYS A 68 -14.20 1.05 -7.67
CA LYS A 68 -13.98 1.12 -9.11
C LYS A 68 -12.79 2.00 -9.46
N THR A 69 -12.66 3.13 -8.78
CA THR A 69 -11.51 4.03 -8.91
C THR A 69 -10.22 3.33 -8.50
N VAL A 70 -10.22 2.63 -7.35
CA VAL A 70 -9.05 1.87 -6.88
C VAL A 70 -8.67 0.78 -7.87
N GLN A 71 -9.66 0.02 -8.39
CA GLN A 71 -9.43 -0.99 -9.40
C GLN A 71 -8.76 -0.41 -10.66
N THR A 72 -9.27 0.74 -11.12
CA THR A 72 -8.78 1.40 -12.34
C THR A 72 -7.35 1.91 -12.15
N ILE A 73 -7.05 2.59 -11.05
CA ILE A 73 -5.72 3.13 -10.74
C ILE A 73 -4.70 2.00 -10.66
N LEU A 74 -5.03 0.92 -9.96
CA LEU A 74 -4.13 -0.21 -9.75
C LEU A 74 -4.11 -1.21 -10.90
N ARG A 75 -4.99 -1.03 -11.90
CA ARG A 75 -5.15 -1.97 -13.03
C ARG A 75 -5.33 -3.42 -12.55
N HIS A 76 -6.14 -3.63 -11.53
CA HIS A 76 -6.47 -4.98 -11.08
C HIS A 76 -7.34 -5.68 -12.11
N ALA A 77 -6.84 -6.78 -12.67
CA ALA A 77 -7.58 -7.59 -13.64
C ALA A 77 -8.88 -8.18 -13.04
N ASN A 78 -8.86 -8.45 -11.72
CA ASN A 78 -10.01 -8.98 -11.01
C ASN A 78 -10.49 -8.03 -9.90
N VAL A 79 -11.77 -7.68 -9.95
CA VAL A 79 -12.44 -6.82 -8.94
C VAL A 79 -12.37 -7.44 -7.54
N SER A 80 -12.41 -8.77 -7.43
CA SER A 80 -12.38 -9.46 -6.13
C SER A 80 -11.14 -9.13 -5.31
N THR A 81 -9.99 -8.88 -5.96
CA THR A 81 -8.76 -8.48 -5.28
C THR A 81 -8.96 -7.14 -4.57
N THR A 82 -9.56 -6.17 -5.22
CA THR A 82 -9.86 -4.86 -4.63
C THR A 82 -10.88 -4.97 -3.50
N LEU A 83 -11.96 -5.74 -3.71
CA LEU A 83 -13.00 -5.94 -2.70
C LEU A 83 -12.48 -6.64 -1.45
N ASN A 84 -11.57 -7.61 -1.58
CA ASN A 84 -10.94 -8.27 -0.43
C ASN A 84 -10.08 -7.30 0.40
N ILE A 85 -9.40 -6.35 -0.24
CA ILE A 85 -8.64 -5.31 0.47
C ILE A 85 -9.62 -4.38 1.19
N TYR A 86 -10.73 -4.00 0.54
CA TYR A 86 -11.79 -3.20 1.14
C TYR A 86 -12.34 -3.86 2.40
N ALA A 87 -12.74 -5.12 2.34
CA ALA A 87 -13.27 -5.85 3.50
C ALA A 87 -12.30 -5.79 4.68
N LYS A 88 -11.01 -6.09 4.47
CA LYS A 88 -9.99 -6.04 5.52
C LYS A 88 -9.80 -4.65 6.13
N VAL A 89 -9.83 -3.60 5.31
CA VAL A 89 -9.66 -2.22 5.80
C VAL A 89 -10.88 -1.78 6.59
N PHE A 90 -12.10 -2.11 6.14
CA PHE A 90 -13.32 -1.78 6.87
C PHE A 90 -13.44 -2.55 8.18
N ASP A 91 -13.11 -3.83 8.21
CA ASP A 91 -13.09 -4.62 9.45
C ASP A 91 -12.16 -3.99 10.48
N SER A 92 -10.94 -3.62 10.08
CA SER A 92 -9.99 -2.96 10.99
C SER A 92 -10.50 -1.60 11.49
N THR A 93 -11.11 -0.81 10.62
CA THR A 93 -11.65 0.51 10.96
C THR A 93 -12.86 0.41 11.91
N GLN A 94 -13.72 -0.59 11.72
CA GLN A 94 -14.84 -0.86 12.63
C GLN A 94 -14.35 -1.27 14.02
N MET A 95 -13.36 -2.16 14.10
CA MET A 95 -12.77 -2.58 15.36
C MET A 95 -12.11 -1.41 16.12
N GLU A 96 -11.39 -0.54 15.41
CA GLU A 96 -10.82 0.68 16.00
C GLU A 96 -11.90 1.65 16.50
N ALA A 97 -13.00 1.80 15.77
CA ALA A 97 -14.12 2.65 16.17
C ALA A 97 -14.82 2.12 17.43
N ILE A 98 -15.09 0.82 17.47
CA ILE A 98 -15.68 0.14 18.64
C ILE A 98 -14.77 0.30 19.86
N GLY A 99 -13.47 0.08 19.71
CA GLY A 99 -12.49 0.26 20.78
C GLY A 99 -12.46 1.68 21.35
N ARG A 100 -12.58 2.70 20.49
CA ARG A 100 -12.68 4.12 20.94
C ARG A 100 -13.96 4.40 21.72
N VAL A 101 -15.08 3.88 21.28
CA VAL A 101 -16.36 4.02 21.98
C VAL A 101 -16.30 3.33 23.34
N GLN A 102 -15.77 2.12 23.40
CA GLN A 102 -15.60 1.37 24.64
C GLN A 102 -14.72 2.12 25.65
N ALA A 103 -13.56 2.62 25.21
CA ALA A 103 -12.66 3.40 26.07
C ALA A 103 -13.33 4.69 26.60
N SER A 104 -14.12 5.36 25.76
CA SER A 104 -14.88 6.55 26.17
C SER A 104 -15.93 6.22 27.24
N LEU A 105 -16.67 5.13 27.07
CA LEU A 105 -17.66 4.67 28.06
C LEU A 105 -17.01 4.29 29.41
N GLU A 106 -15.88 3.59 29.37
CA GLU A 106 -15.13 3.25 30.58
C GLU A 106 -14.65 4.48 31.34
N ASN A 107 -14.19 5.51 30.65
CA ASN A 107 -13.76 6.77 31.26
C ASN A 107 -14.95 7.51 31.89
N MET A 108 -16.08 7.61 31.20
CA MET A 108 -17.31 8.23 31.75
C MET A 108 -17.81 7.49 33.02
N LEU A 109 -17.75 6.16 33.04
CA LEU A 109 -18.13 5.37 34.21
C LEU A 109 -17.19 5.60 35.40
N LYS A 110 -15.88 5.71 35.17
CA LYS A 110 -14.89 6.02 36.20
C LYS A 110 -15.10 7.42 36.79
N GLU A 111 -15.39 8.41 35.95
CA GLU A 111 -15.69 9.78 36.39
C GLU A 111 -16.99 9.83 37.24
N SER A 112 -18.03 9.11 36.85
CA SER A 112 -19.29 9.05 37.61
C SER A 112 -19.11 8.35 38.94
N CYS A 113 -18.29 7.31 39.05
CA CYS A 113 -17.98 6.63 40.31
C CYS A 113 -17.13 7.50 41.26
N SER A 114 -16.21 8.31 40.72
CA SER A 114 -15.38 9.20 41.53
C SER A 114 -16.16 10.40 42.09
N SER A 115 -17.19 10.85 41.41
CA SER A 115 -18.09 11.94 41.88
C SER A 115 -19.04 11.50 43.00
N SER A 116 -19.36 10.20 43.08
CA SER A 116 -20.26 9.66 44.12
C SER A 116 -19.58 9.38 45.48
N ALA A 117 -18.24 9.43 45.52
CA ALA A 117 -17.45 9.16 46.72
C ALA A 117 -17.14 10.41 47.57
N GLN A 118 -17.65 11.58 47.18
CA GLN A 118 -17.44 12.85 47.89
C GLN A 118 -18.72 13.44 48.55
N VAL A 119 -19.65 12.58 48.90
CA VAL A 119 -20.81 13.01 49.72
C VAL A 119 -20.74 12.39 51.13
#